data_ca385391dcc60fd40bd05b330216484f
#
_entry.id   ca385391dcc60fd40bd05b330216484f
#
_cell.length_a   1.000
_cell.length_b   1.000
_cell.length_c   1.000
_cell.angle_alpha   90.00
_cell.angle_beta   90.00
_cell.angle_gamma   90.00
#
_symmetry.space_group_name_H-M   'P 1'
#
loop_
_entity.id
_entity.type
_entity.pdbx_description
1 polymer ?
#
loop_
_entity_poly.entity_id
_entity_poly.type
_entity_poly.pdbx_seq_one_letter_code
_entity_poly.pdbx_strand_id
1 'polypeptide(L)'
;LAGFNAQNLANTVWAFATAGVAAEALFVAVVKAAVGSGLAGFNAQDLANTVWAYATAGHYHQALLADCSRVISDSLARDPSRWGVVGRSQLHHWQLWLSLEGGAVGQQHLLSESQRKLCCDAMQGTKVT
;
A
#
# COMPACT_ATOMS: atom_id res chain seq x y z
N LEU A 1 -17.25 -10.40 -3.09
CA LEU A 1 -16.13 -10.09 -3.99
C LEU A 1 -15.70 -11.27 -4.87
N ALA A 2 -16.58 -12.28 -4.99
CA ALA A 2 -16.32 -13.39 -5.90
C ALA A 2 -16.10 -12.86 -7.33
N GLY A 3 -15.06 -13.36 -7.99
CA GLY A 3 -14.71 -12.91 -9.34
C GLY A 3 -13.84 -11.68 -9.42
N PHE A 4 -13.54 -11.02 -8.29
CA PHE A 4 -12.61 -9.88 -8.30
C PHE A 4 -11.17 -10.39 -8.36
N ASN A 5 -10.40 -9.86 -9.30
CA ASN A 5 -8.96 -10.10 -9.35
C ASN A 5 -8.20 -9.05 -8.54
N ALA A 6 -6.88 -9.16 -8.47
CA ALA A 6 -6.04 -8.24 -7.72
C ALA A 6 -6.23 -6.78 -8.13
N GLN A 7 -6.28 -6.51 -9.43
CA GLN A 7 -6.49 -5.17 -9.96
C GLN A 7 -7.87 -4.62 -9.56
N ASN A 8 -8.91 -5.45 -9.62
CA ASN A 8 -10.26 -5.06 -9.21
C ASN A 8 -10.28 -4.67 -7.73
N LEU A 9 -9.66 -5.49 -6.87
CA LEU A 9 -9.59 -5.23 -5.44
C LEU A 9 -8.88 -3.91 -5.15
N ALA A 10 -7.69 -3.74 -5.74
CA ALA A 10 -6.89 -2.54 -5.55
C ALA A 10 -7.60 -1.28 -6.06
N ASN A 11 -8.18 -1.34 -7.24
CA ASN A 11 -8.90 -0.21 -7.83
C ASN A 11 -10.15 0.17 -7.03
N THR A 12 -10.83 -0.81 -6.46
CA THR A 12 -12.04 -0.58 -5.67
C THR A 12 -11.72 0.21 -4.41
N VAL A 13 -10.74 -0.22 -3.61
CA VAL A 13 -10.38 0.51 -2.39
C VAL A 13 -9.77 1.86 -2.72
N TRP A 14 -9.00 1.96 -3.79
CA TRP A 14 -8.44 3.23 -4.25
C TRP A 14 -9.54 4.24 -4.60
N ALA A 15 -10.57 3.80 -5.34
CA ALA A 15 -11.68 4.66 -5.75
C ALA A 15 -12.46 5.17 -4.54
N PHE A 16 -12.77 4.31 -3.58
CA PHE A 16 -13.50 4.70 -2.37
C PHE A 16 -12.68 5.64 -1.49
N ALA A 17 -11.38 5.37 -1.33
CA ALA A 17 -10.49 6.25 -0.57
C ALA A 17 -10.38 7.63 -1.23
N THR A 18 -10.22 7.67 -2.55
CA THR A 18 -10.12 8.93 -3.31
C THR A 18 -11.40 9.75 -3.22
N ALA A 19 -12.56 9.09 -3.24
CA ALA A 19 -13.86 9.75 -3.12
C ALA A 19 -14.18 10.17 -1.68
N GLY A 20 -13.40 9.71 -0.69
CA GLY A 20 -13.67 10.00 0.72
C GLY A 20 -14.92 9.31 1.25
N VAL A 21 -15.32 8.21 0.63
CA VAL A 21 -16.53 7.47 1.03
C VAL A 21 -16.18 6.47 2.12
N ALA A 22 -16.88 6.58 3.25
CA ALA A 22 -16.75 5.60 4.33
C ALA A 22 -17.38 4.27 3.90
N ALA A 23 -16.56 3.23 3.80
CA ALA A 23 -17.01 1.92 3.36
C ALA A 23 -16.26 0.83 4.13
N GLU A 24 -16.34 0.87 5.46
CA GLU A 24 -15.59 -0.02 6.33
C GLU A 24 -15.81 -1.49 5.97
N ALA A 25 -17.05 -1.91 5.74
CA ALA A 25 -17.37 -3.29 5.37
C ALA A 25 -16.67 -3.71 4.08
N LEU A 26 -16.58 -2.81 3.10
CA LEU A 26 -15.86 -3.07 1.85
C LEU A 26 -14.36 -3.24 2.09
N PHE A 27 -13.76 -2.35 2.88
CA PHE A 27 -12.33 -2.44 3.20
C PHE A 27 -12.02 -3.75 3.94
N VAL A 28 -12.88 -4.17 4.86
CA VAL A 28 -12.74 -5.47 5.55
C VAL A 28 -12.85 -6.63 4.58
N ALA A 29 -13.81 -6.60 3.65
CA ALA A 29 -13.99 -7.66 2.66
C ALA A 29 -12.79 -7.78 1.73
N VAL A 30 -12.21 -6.64 1.34
CA VAL A 30 -11.00 -6.63 0.49
C VAL A 30 -9.79 -7.21 1.24
N VAL A 31 -9.64 -6.91 2.54
CA VAL A 31 -8.58 -7.53 3.36
C VAL A 31 -8.69 -9.05 3.33
N LYS A 32 -9.89 -9.57 3.56
CA LYS A 32 -10.12 -11.03 3.56
C LYS A 32 -9.75 -11.66 2.22
N ALA A 33 -10.15 -11.03 1.13
CA ALA A 33 -9.85 -11.53 -0.21
C ALA A 33 -8.36 -11.47 -0.53
N ALA A 34 -7.72 -10.35 -0.23
CA ALA A 34 -6.30 -10.14 -0.53
C ALA A 34 -5.40 -11.05 0.31
N VAL A 35 -5.64 -11.09 1.61
CA VAL A 35 -4.85 -11.93 2.54
C VAL A 35 -5.11 -13.40 2.27
N GLY A 36 -6.35 -13.77 2.00
CA GLY A 36 -6.71 -15.16 1.68
C GLY A 36 -6.02 -15.71 0.45
N SER A 37 -5.69 -14.86 -0.52
CA SER A 37 -4.94 -15.25 -1.72
C SER A 37 -3.42 -15.04 -1.56
N GLY A 38 -2.95 -14.56 -0.42
CA GLY A 38 -1.53 -14.24 -0.20
C GLY A 38 -1.03 -13.12 -1.12
N LEU A 39 -1.91 -12.20 -1.51
CA LEU A 39 -1.64 -11.13 -2.47
C LEU A 39 -1.26 -11.65 -3.87
N ALA A 40 -1.71 -12.85 -4.22
CA ALA A 40 -1.45 -13.42 -5.53
C ALA A 40 -2.01 -12.52 -6.63
N GLY A 41 -1.20 -12.29 -7.67
CA GLY A 41 -1.58 -11.47 -8.82
C GLY A 41 -1.47 -9.97 -8.61
N PHE A 42 -1.12 -9.51 -7.40
CA PHE A 42 -0.90 -8.08 -7.15
C PHE A 42 0.44 -7.65 -7.76
N ASN A 43 0.40 -6.73 -8.70
CA ASN A 43 1.62 -6.10 -9.21
C ASN A 43 2.02 -4.90 -8.35
N ALA A 44 3.13 -4.23 -8.69
CA ALA A 44 3.64 -3.10 -7.92
C ALA A 44 2.58 -1.99 -7.77
N GLN A 45 1.89 -1.64 -8.86
CA GLN A 45 0.88 -0.59 -8.82
C GLN A 45 -0.35 -1.00 -7.99
N ASP A 46 -0.77 -2.27 -8.07
CA ASP A 46 -1.87 -2.78 -7.25
C ASP A 46 -1.54 -2.69 -5.77
N LEU A 47 -0.32 -3.07 -5.40
CA LEU A 47 0.16 -2.99 -4.02
C LEU A 47 0.20 -1.54 -3.53
N ALA A 48 0.77 -0.64 -4.33
CA ALA A 48 0.86 0.77 -3.99
C ALA A 48 -0.53 1.41 -3.84
N ASN A 49 -1.44 1.14 -4.75
CA ASN A 49 -2.82 1.62 -4.67
C ASN A 49 -3.52 1.13 -3.41
N THR A 50 -3.31 -0.14 -3.06
CA THR A 50 -3.93 -0.76 -1.90
C THR A 50 -3.45 -0.13 -0.59
N VAL A 51 -2.15 -0.08 -0.36
CA VAL A 51 -1.62 0.48 0.89
C VAL A 51 -1.91 1.98 1.01
N TRP A 52 -1.85 2.71 -0.11
CA TRP A 52 -2.21 4.13 -0.13
C TRP A 52 -3.68 4.34 0.22
N ALA A 53 -4.57 3.51 -0.32
CA ALA A 53 -6.01 3.61 -0.06
C ALA A 53 -6.33 3.39 1.42
N TYR A 54 -5.73 2.36 2.03
CA TYR A 54 -5.95 2.08 3.45
C TYR A 54 -5.40 3.20 4.34
N ALA A 55 -4.22 3.73 4.00
CA ALA A 55 -3.63 4.86 4.72
C ALA A 55 -4.50 6.11 4.60
N THR A 56 -4.93 6.44 3.39
CA THR A 56 -5.76 7.63 3.12
C THR A 56 -7.11 7.55 3.82
N ALA A 57 -7.72 6.35 3.83
CA ALA A 57 -9.01 6.14 4.50
C ALA A 57 -8.88 5.93 6.02
N GLY A 58 -7.67 5.80 6.53
CA GLY A 58 -7.43 5.57 7.96
C GLY A 58 -7.83 4.17 8.42
N HIS A 59 -7.90 3.20 7.52
CA HIS A 59 -8.24 1.81 7.86
C HIS A 59 -6.98 1.02 8.18
N TYR A 60 -6.91 0.54 9.42
CA TYR A 60 -5.76 -0.20 9.91
C TYR A 60 -6.11 -1.69 10.05
N HIS A 61 -5.45 -2.53 9.26
CA HIS A 61 -5.64 -3.99 9.29
C HIS A 61 -4.29 -4.68 9.35
N GLN A 62 -3.96 -5.24 10.50
CA GLN A 62 -2.64 -5.80 10.76
C GLN A 62 -2.24 -6.91 9.78
N ALA A 63 -3.16 -7.81 9.45
CA ALA A 63 -2.86 -8.91 8.53
C ALA A 63 -2.48 -8.40 7.14
N LEU A 64 -3.22 -7.41 6.64
CA LEU A 64 -2.91 -6.79 5.35
C LEU A 64 -1.59 -6.05 5.38
N LEU A 65 -1.33 -5.29 6.45
CA LEU A 65 -0.07 -4.56 6.61
C LEU A 65 1.13 -5.49 6.64
N ALA A 66 1.03 -6.60 7.37
CA ALA A 66 2.12 -7.58 7.46
C ALA A 66 2.42 -8.18 6.08
N ASP A 67 1.40 -8.59 5.36
CA ASP A 67 1.57 -9.20 4.04
C ASP A 67 2.06 -8.19 3.01
N CYS A 68 1.49 -7.01 2.97
CA CYS A 68 1.91 -5.95 2.04
C CYS A 68 3.34 -5.51 2.31
N SER A 69 3.71 -5.30 3.57
CA SER A 69 5.07 -4.89 3.94
C SER A 69 6.09 -5.92 3.48
N ARG A 70 5.81 -7.20 3.70
CA ARG A 70 6.69 -8.29 3.27
C ARG A 70 6.83 -8.34 1.75
N VAL A 71 5.72 -8.34 1.03
CA VAL A 71 5.73 -8.46 -0.43
C VAL A 71 6.37 -7.23 -1.08
N ILE A 72 6.04 -6.04 -0.60
CA ILE A 72 6.61 -4.79 -1.12
C ILE A 72 8.11 -4.74 -0.86
N SER A 73 8.55 -5.07 0.35
CA SER A 73 9.97 -5.07 0.71
C SER A 73 10.76 -6.04 -0.18
N ASP A 74 10.24 -7.24 -0.38
CA ASP A 74 10.88 -8.23 -1.26
C ASP A 74 10.96 -7.73 -2.71
N SER A 75 9.90 -7.12 -3.21
CA SER A 75 9.86 -6.58 -4.57
C SER A 75 10.86 -5.43 -4.76
N LEU A 76 10.93 -4.51 -3.82
CA LEU A 76 11.90 -3.40 -3.86
C LEU A 76 13.34 -3.90 -3.78
N ALA A 77 13.58 -4.94 -2.99
CA ALA A 77 14.91 -5.52 -2.87
C ALA A 77 15.36 -6.23 -4.15
N ARG A 78 14.41 -6.92 -4.81
CA ARG A 78 14.73 -7.69 -6.02
C ARG A 78 14.84 -6.82 -7.25
N ASP A 79 13.93 -5.88 -7.43
CA ASP A 79 13.87 -5.05 -8.63
C ASP A 79 13.17 -3.72 -8.35
N PRO A 80 13.92 -2.73 -7.81
CA PRO A 80 13.34 -1.40 -7.55
C PRO A 80 12.80 -0.73 -8.80
N SER A 81 13.28 -1.10 -9.99
CA SER A 81 12.84 -0.49 -11.26
C SER A 81 11.39 -0.78 -11.61
N ARG A 82 10.78 -1.80 -11.00
CA ARG A 82 9.35 -2.08 -11.17
C ARG A 82 8.46 -1.01 -10.56
N TRP A 83 9.00 -0.19 -9.68
CA TRP A 83 8.26 0.82 -8.95
C TRP A 83 8.49 2.18 -9.58
N GLY A 84 7.48 2.69 -10.27
CA GLY A 84 7.54 4.02 -10.87
C GLY A 84 7.37 5.12 -9.84
N VAL A 85 7.47 6.38 -10.29
CA VAL A 85 7.38 7.56 -9.42
C VAL A 85 6.05 7.61 -8.67
N VAL A 86 4.94 7.33 -9.33
CA VAL A 86 3.61 7.34 -8.70
C VAL A 86 3.54 6.29 -7.60
N GLY A 87 3.95 5.06 -7.89
CA GLY A 87 3.95 3.98 -6.90
C GLY A 87 4.85 4.28 -5.71
N ARG A 88 6.05 4.77 -5.94
CA ARG A 88 6.98 5.15 -4.87
C ARG A 88 6.43 6.28 -4.00
N SER A 89 5.78 7.26 -4.61
CA SER A 89 5.13 8.35 -3.88
C SER A 89 3.99 7.84 -3.00
N GLN A 90 3.20 6.89 -3.51
CA GLN A 90 2.15 6.26 -2.72
C GLN A 90 2.72 5.46 -1.55
N LEU A 91 3.83 4.75 -1.76
CA LEU A 91 4.52 4.05 -0.68
C LEU A 91 5.06 5.01 0.38
N HIS A 92 5.60 6.15 -0.04
CA HIS A 92 6.06 7.17 0.89
C HIS A 92 4.92 7.68 1.77
N HIS A 93 3.76 7.96 1.18
CA HIS A 93 2.57 8.39 1.90
C HIS A 93 2.13 7.33 2.92
N TRP A 94 2.11 6.06 2.50
CA TRP A 94 1.77 4.93 3.37
C TRP A 94 2.75 4.83 4.56
N GLN A 95 4.04 4.95 4.31
CA GLN A 95 5.07 4.85 5.34
C GLN A 95 4.99 6.02 6.34
N LEU A 96 4.68 7.22 5.87
CA LEU A 96 4.43 8.36 6.75
C LEU A 96 3.24 8.11 7.66
N TRP A 97 2.14 7.60 7.10
CA TRP A 97 0.96 7.28 7.88
C TRP A 97 1.28 6.23 8.96
N LEU A 98 2.01 5.18 8.60
CA LEU A 98 2.41 4.15 9.56
C LEU A 98 3.27 4.71 10.69
N SER A 99 4.20 5.61 10.37
CA SER A 99 5.11 6.17 11.37
C SER A 99 4.42 7.17 12.28
N LEU A 100 3.42 7.90 11.77
CA LEU A 100 2.74 8.96 12.54
C LEU A 100 1.48 8.47 13.26
N GLU A 101 0.72 7.57 12.61
CA GLU A 101 -0.59 7.14 13.09
C GLU A 101 -0.62 5.66 13.53
N GLY A 102 0.33 4.85 13.07
CA GLY A 102 0.31 3.41 13.28
C GLY A 102 0.78 2.95 14.66
N GLY A 103 1.36 3.83 15.46
CA GLY A 103 1.87 3.47 16.79
C GLY A 103 2.95 2.39 16.74
N ALA A 104 3.04 1.60 17.80
CA ALA A 104 4.05 0.53 17.91
C ALA A 104 3.89 -0.53 16.82
N VAL A 105 2.65 -0.88 16.46
CA VAL A 105 2.38 -1.87 15.42
C VAL A 105 2.79 -1.34 14.05
N GLY A 106 2.52 -0.06 13.78
CA GLY A 106 2.96 0.59 12.54
C GLY A 106 4.48 0.54 12.37
N GLN A 107 5.22 0.75 13.45
CA GLN A 107 6.68 0.69 13.43
C GLN A 107 7.20 -0.69 13.00
N GLN A 108 6.49 -1.76 13.34
CA GLN A 108 6.88 -3.13 12.98
C GLN A 108 6.77 -3.40 11.48
N HIS A 109 5.99 -2.60 10.75
CA HIS A 109 5.73 -2.81 9.34
C HIS A 109 6.37 -1.76 8.43
N LEU A 110 7.26 -0.94 8.98
CA LEU A 110 8.01 0.00 8.16
C LEU A 110 8.98 -0.72 7.25
N LEU A 111 9.12 -0.20 6.05
CA LEU A 111 10.18 -0.62 5.13
C LEU A 111 11.55 -0.22 5.71
N SER A 112 12.64 -0.78 5.17
CA SER A 112 13.97 -0.40 5.59
C SER A 112 14.22 1.10 5.37
N GLU A 113 15.21 1.65 6.07
CA GLU A 113 15.57 3.06 5.92
C GLU A 113 15.93 3.40 4.47
N SER A 114 16.71 2.55 3.80
CA SER A 114 17.10 2.76 2.41
C SER A 114 15.89 2.69 1.46
N GLN A 115 14.95 1.79 1.72
CA GLN A 115 13.73 1.69 0.91
C GLN A 115 12.83 2.90 1.12
N ARG A 116 12.70 3.37 2.35
CA ARG A 116 11.93 4.59 2.64
C ARG A 116 12.54 5.81 1.99
N LYS A 117 13.88 5.90 1.98
CA LYS A 117 14.59 6.98 1.31
C LYS A 117 14.32 6.96 -0.20
N LEU A 118 14.36 5.80 -0.82
CA LEU A 118 14.05 5.64 -2.25
C LEU A 118 12.67 6.21 -2.58
N CYS A 119 11.67 5.90 -1.77
CA CYS A 119 10.31 6.38 -1.97
C CYS A 119 10.19 7.89 -1.73
N CYS A 120 10.86 8.41 -0.71
CA CYS A 120 10.89 9.85 -0.42
C CYS A 120 11.55 10.65 -1.55
N ASP A 121 12.67 10.15 -2.07
CA ASP A 121 13.41 10.81 -3.15
C ASP A 121 12.57 10.92 -4.42
N ALA A 122 11.72 9.93 -4.69
CA ALA A 122 10.82 9.98 -5.84
C ALA A 122 9.86 11.17 -5.75
N MET A 123 9.31 11.46 -4.56
CA MET A 123 8.44 12.61 -4.36
C MET A 123 9.20 13.93 -4.52
N GLN A 124 10.41 14.00 -3.96
CA GLN A 124 11.23 15.20 -4.05
C GLN A 124 11.65 15.48 -5.49
N GLY A 125 11.98 14.44 -6.24
CA GLY A 125 12.32 14.57 -7.66
C GLY A 125 11.20 15.15 -8.49
N THR A 126 9.94 14.83 -8.18
CA THR A 126 8.80 15.38 -8.89
C THR A 126 8.56 16.87 -8.58
N LYS A 127 9.06 17.36 -7.47
CA LYS A 127 8.92 18.78 -7.09
C LYS A 127 9.97 19.67 -7.74
N VAL A 128 11.10 19.11 -8.11
CA VAL A 128 12.26 19.88 -8.63
C VAL A 128 12.12 20.10 -10.14
N THR A 129 11.34 19.31 -10.79
CA THR A 129 11.09 19.46 -12.22
C THR A 129 9.88 20.34 -12.47
#